data_a9075f11396acdb926bd1899c71d2c4c
#
_entry.id   a9075f11396acdb926bd1899c71d2c4c
#
_cell.length_a   1.000
_cell.length_b   1.000
_cell.length_c   1.000
_cell.angle_alpha   90.00
_cell.angle_beta   90.00
_cell.angle_gamma   90.00
#
_symmetry.space_group_name_H-M   'P 1'
#
loop_
_entity.id
_entity.type
_entity.pdbx_description
1 polymer ?
#
loop_
_entity_poly.entity_id
_entity_poly.type
_entity_poly.pdbx_seq_one_letter_code
_entity_poly.pdbx_strand_id
1 'polypeptide(L)'
;KAIIIAAGSAKRLGNETRELPKGLLDINGKSILQRQIDILRESGIEEIIIIRGPHKEKFEFDEITYVDDSRYEEHDVLLSLMAAKEKMEGDIITTYSDILFGEKILNQILNSKADIGIATDLKWGGKYENRTEHPKSQADNVIIQNNEIVKIKKNISEISENQKNGEFIGIMKFSKKGVKKFVEVFNQLEKDKPSPFHDAVIFEKAYLTDMIQELVDIGIKVHCV
;
A
#
# COMPACT_ATOMS: atom_id res chain seq x y z
N LYS A 1 9.51 10.17 6.63
CA LYS A 1 9.05 9.05 7.49
C LYS A 1 8.45 7.91 6.68
N ALA A 2 8.33 6.72 7.28
CA ALA A 2 7.64 5.57 6.68
C ALA A 2 6.46 5.13 7.54
N ILE A 3 5.39 4.65 6.88
CA ILE A 3 4.23 4.02 7.53
C ILE A 3 4.05 2.63 6.92
N ILE A 4 4.17 1.59 7.75
CA ILE A 4 4.01 0.20 7.34
C ILE A 4 2.63 -0.28 7.79
N ILE A 5 1.82 -0.75 6.85
CA ILE A 5 0.45 -1.22 7.13
C ILE A 5 0.52 -2.72 7.46
N ALA A 6 0.38 -3.06 8.73
CA ALA A 6 0.48 -4.43 9.25
C ALA A 6 -0.78 -4.89 10.01
N ALA A 7 -1.92 -4.22 9.81
CA ALA A 7 -3.16 -4.52 10.53
C ALA A 7 -3.98 -5.69 9.93
N GLY A 8 -3.54 -6.29 8.82
CA GLY A 8 -4.26 -7.36 8.14
C GLY A 8 -4.37 -8.65 8.94
N SER A 9 -5.54 -9.28 8.95
CA SER A 9 -5.85 -10.50 9.70
C SER A 9 -5.27 -11.80 9.12
N ALA A 10 -4.54 -11.76 8.02
CA ALA A 10 -3.78 -12.87 7.39
C ALA A 10 -4.58 -14.17 7.13
N LYS A 11 -5.90 -14.13 7.07
CA LYS A 11 -6.82 -15.30 6.98
C LYS A 11 -6.52 -16.28 5.83
N ARG A 12 -5.85 -15.85 4.75
CA ARG A 12 -5.60 -16.65 3.53
C ARG A 12 -4.42 -17.61 3.62
N LEU A 13 -3.48 -17.42 4.54
CA LEU A 13 -2.26 -18.25 4.66
C LEU A 13 -2.43 -19.47 5.59
N GLY A 14 -3.67 -19.80 6.00
CA GLY A 14 -3.96 -20.98 6.78
C GLY A 14 -3.35 -20.97 8.19
N ASN A 15 -2.87 -22.14 8.63
CA ASN A 15 -2.40 -22.33 10.00
C ASN A 15 -1.14 -21.54 10.36
N GLU A 16 -0.28 -21.25 9.40
CA GLU A 16 1.01 -20.58 9.65
C GLU A 16 0.88 -19.13 10.09
N THR A 17 -0.22 -18.47 9.70
CA THR A 17 -0.50 -17.06 10.08
C THR A 17 -1.69 -16.92 11.03
N ARG A 18 -2.19 -18.04 11.54
CA ARG A 18 -3.34 -18.03 12.46
C ARG A 18 -3.06 -17.24 13.73
N GLU A 19 -1.79 -17.28 14.16
CA GLU A 19 -1.31 -16.61 15.38
C GLU A 19 -0.16 -15.63 15.11
N LEU A 20 0.29 -15.49 13.86
CA LEU A 20 1.43 -14.65 13.52
C LEU A 20 1.07 -13.69 12.37
N PRO A 21 1.16 -12.36 12.57
CA PRO A 21 1.02 -11.40 11.48
C PRO A 21 1.98 -11.69 10.32
N LYS A 22 1.51 -11.55 9.07
CA LYS A 22 2.30 -11.88 7.87
C LYS A 22 3.67 -11.21 7.84
N GLY A 23 3.76 -9.95 8.24
CA GLY A 23 5.01 -9.22 8.27
C GLY A 23 6.04 -9.79 9.25
N LEU A 24 5.61 -10.62 10.21
CA LEU A 24 6.49 -11.29 11.17
C LEU A 24 6.95 -12.68 10.70
N LEU A 25 6.49 -13.15 9.53
CA LEU A 25 6.99 -14.42 8.95
C LEU A 25 8.50 -14.34 8.72
N ASP A 26 9.20 -15.36 9.21
CA ASP A 26 10.64 -15.49 9.03
C ASP A 26 11.00 -15.86 7.59
N ILE A 27 11.92 -15.11 7.01
CA ILE A 27 12.51 -15.40 5.70
C ILE A 27 14.03 -15.48 5.91
N ASN A 28 14.55 -16.68 6.02
CA ASN A 28 15.99 -16.94 6.22
C ASN A 28 16.56 -16.18 7.44
N GLY A 29 15.97 -16.38 8.62
CA GLY A 29 16.47 -15.86 9.88
C GLY A 29 16.12 -14.41 10.20
N LYS A 30 15.26 -13.75 9.40
CA LYS A 30 14.82 -12.37 9.62
C LYS A 30 13.40 -12.16 9.12
N SER A 31 12.52 -11.55 9.93
CA SER A 31 11.14 -11.29 9.51
C SER A 31 11.06 -10.32 8.32
N ILE A 32 9.95 -10.40 7.57
CA ILE A 32 9.68 -9.46 6.45
C ILE A 32 9.76 -8.02 6.96
N LEU A 33 9.10 -7.71 8.07
CA LEU A 33 9.12 -6.37 8.69
C LEU A 33 10.52 -5.92 9.08
N GLN A 34 11.34 -6.80 9.70
CA GLN A 34 12.70 -6.44 10.05
C GLN A 34 13.51 -6.06 8.81
N ARG A 35 13.33 -6.79 7.70
CA ARG A 35 14.00 -6.47 6.43
C ARG A 35 13.53 -5.12 5.87
N GLN A 36 12.25 -4.80 5.99
CA GLN A 36 11.74 -3.49 5.58
C GLN A 36 12.30 -2.37 6.47
N ILE A 37 12.31 -2.56 7.80
CA ILE A 37 12.87 -1.59 8.75
C ILE A 37 14.33 -1.32 8.44
N ASP A 38 15.13 -2.38 8.23
CA ASP A 38 16.57 -2.24 7.94
C ASP A 38 16.79 -1.40 6.69
N ILE A 39 16.14 -1.74 5.57
CA ILE A 39 16.33 -1.04 4.30
C ILE A 39 15.82 0.41 4.34
N LEU A 40 14.75 0.68 5.10
CA LEU A 40 14.25 2.04 5.30
C LEU A 40 15.27 2.88 6.08
N ARG A 41 15.86 2.34 7.15
CA ARG A 41 16.89 3.00 7.95
C ARG A 41 18.19 3.22 7.15
N GLU A 42 18.64 2.22 6.42
CA GLU A 42 19.80 2.33 5.51
C GLU A 42 19.61 3.42 4.45
N SER A 43 18.36 3.71 4.07
CA SER A 43 18.00 4.80 3.17
C SER A 43 17.76 6.15 3.85
N GLY A 44 18.10 6.29 5.14
CA GLY A 44 17.99 7.53 5.91
C GLY A 44 16.59 7.85 6.44
N ILE A 45 15.68 6.86 6.48
CA ILE A 45 14.35 7.03 7.06
C ILE A 45 14.39 6.57 8.51
N GLU A 46 14.47 7.53 9.45
CA GLU A 46 14.57 7.25 10.88
C GLU A 46 13.20 7.08 11.55
N GLU A 47 12.20 7.87 11.15
CA GLU A 47 10.87 7.80 11.72
C GLU A 47 10.04 6.73 11.00
N ILE A 48 9.84 5.58 11.65
CA ILE A 48 9.07 4.46 11.13
C ILE A 48 7.87 4.21 12.04
N ILE A 49 6.69 4.14 11.42
CA ILE A 49 5.41 3.88 12.07
C ILE A 49 4.90 2.54 11.57
N ILE A 50 4.48 1.66 12.47
CA ILE A 50 3.82 0.39 12.10
C ILE A 50 2.38 0.43 12.62
N ILE A 51 1.44 0.25 11.70
CA ILE A 51 0.02 0.11 12.04
C ILE A 51 -0.24 -1.36 12.33
N ARG A 52 -0.66 -1.67 13.55
CA ARG A 52 -0.90 -3.04 14.03
C ARG A 52 -2.38 -3.34 14.17
N GLY A 53 -2.76 -4.56 13.83
CA GLY A 53 -4.09 -5.12 14.09
C GLY A 53 -4.04 -6.26 15.10
N PRO A 54 -4.38 -7.52 14.69
CA PRO A 54 -4.34 -8.67 15.59
C PRO A 54 -2.91 -8.99 16.03
N HIS A 55 -2.79 -9.64 17.19
CA HIS A 55 -1.50 -10.10 17.74
C HIS A 55 -0.47 -8.99 17.90
N LYS A 56 -0.91 -7.79 18.25
CA LYS A 56 -0.06 -6.60 18.37
C LYS A 56 1.07 -6.76 19.38
N GLU A 57 0.91 -7.64 20.36
CA GLU A 57 1.91 -7.99 21.37
C GLU A 57 3.16 -8.68 20.79
N LYS A 58 3.08 -9.18 19.55
CA LYS A 58 4.21 -9.84 18.86
C LYS A 58 5.12 -8.89 18.09
N PHE A 59 4.75 -7.63 17.99
CA PHE A 59 5.56 -6.62 17.31
C PHE A 59 6.56 -6.01 18.32
N GLU A 60 7.78 -6.51 18.30
CA GLU A 60 8.87 -6.12 19.20
C GLU A 60 10.05 -5.60 18.36
N PHE A 61 9.96 -4.34 17.93
CA PHE A 61 11.04 -3.67 17.18
C PHE A 61 11.46 -2.41 17.93
N ASP A 62 12.76 -2.19 18.01
CA ASP A 62 13.35 -1.00 18.63
C ASP A 62 13.08 0.26 17.78
N GLU A 63 12.87 1.39 18.47
CA GLU A 63 12.72 2.72 17.87
C GLU A 63 11.59 2.79 16.81
N ILE A 64 10.51 2.08 17.04
CA ILE A 64 9.31 2.09 16.18
C ILE A 64 8.14 2.75 16.91
N THR A 65 7.43 3.62 16.22
CA THR A 65 6.15 4.13 16.68
C THR A 65 5.03 3.17 16.26
N TYR A 66 4.25 2.70 17.20
CA TYR A 66 3.11 1.84 16.91
C TYR A 66 1.80 2.63 16.92
N VAL A 67 0.94 2.32 15.95
CA VAL A 67 -0.45 2.76 15.91
C VAL A 67 -1.33 1.50 15.90
N ASP A 68 -2.24 1.39 16.85
CA ASP A 68 -3.14 0.24 16.92
C ASP A 68 -4.42 0.53 16.15
N ASP A 69 -4.68 -0.25 15.11
CA ASP A 69 -5.96 -0.27 14.42
C ASP A 69 -6.91 -1.22 15.17
N SER A 70 -7.68 -0.67 16.09
CA SER A 70 -8.61 -1.45 16.91
C SER A 70 -9.84 -1.96 16.15
N ARG A 71 -10.07 -1.45 14.93
CA ARG A 71 -11.23 -1.78 14.09
C ARG A 71 -10.87 -2.58 12.85
N TYR A 72 -9.69 -3.20 12.82
CA TYR A 72 -9.15 -3.93 11.66
C TYR A 72 -10.08 -5.02 11.09
N GLU A 73 -11.05 -5.53 11.87
CA GLU A 73 -12.03 -6.50 11.40
C GLU A 73 -13.22 -5.86 10.65
N GLU A 74 -13.48 -4.60 10.91
CA GLU A 74 -14.63 -3.87 10.37
C GLU A 74 -14.34 -3.32 8.97
N HIS A 75 -13.07 -3.11 8.63
CA HIS A 75 -12.67 -2.44 7.40
C HIS A 75 -11.45 -3.10 6.70
N ASP A 76 -11.10 -2.58 5.54
CA ASP A 76 -9.96 -3.02 4.76
C ASP A 76 -8.81 -1.98 4.76
N VAL A 77 -7.81 -2.18 3.91
CA VAL A 77 -6.47 -1.57 4.01
C VAL A 77 -6.46 -0.03 3.93
N LEU A 78 -7.41 0.60 3.23
CA LEU A 78 -7.50 2.06 3.19
C LEU A 78 -7.73 2.64 4.60
N LEU A 79 -8.71 2.12 5.31
CA LEU A 79 -9.04 2.61 6.63
C LEU A 79 -7.98 2.19 7.67
N SER A 80 -7.32 1.04 7.45
CA SER A 80 -6.14 0.68 8.26
C SER A 80 -5.02 1.72 8.12
N LEU A 81 -4.69 2.20 6.90
CA LEU A 81 -3.74 3.29 6.73
C LEU A 81 -4.19 4.54 7.49
N MET A 82 -5.47 4.86 7.40
CA MET A 82 -6.03 6.07 8.00
C MET A 82 -6.17 6.00 9.53
N ALA A 83 -5.97 4.83 10.15
CA ALA A 83 -5.77 4.74 11.60
C ALA A 83 -4.55 5.56 12.07
N ALA A 84 -3.56 5.74 11.19
CA ALA A 84 -2.39 6.60 11.44
C ALA A 84 -2.56 8.03 10.88
N LYS A 85 -3.77 8.50 10.54
CA LYS A 85 -4.05 9.80 9.92
C LYS A 85 -3.35 10.97 10.61
N GLU A 86 -3.38 11.00 11.95
CA GLU A 86 -2.77 12.06 12.75
C GLU A 86 -1.22 12.07 12.70
N LYS A 87 -0.62 11.01 12.19
CA LYS A 87 0.82 10.89 11.96
C LYS A 87 1.23 11.21 10.52
N MET A 88 0.24 11.36 9.62
CA MET A 88 0.47 11.64 8.21
C MET A 88 0.79 13.11 7.97
N GLU A 89 2.05 13.47 8.19
CA GLU A 89 2.58 14.82 7.97
C GLU A 89 3.98 14.77 7.35
N GLY A 90 4.31 15.80 6.55
CA GLY A 90 5.57 15.85 5.81
C GLY A 90 5.60 14.90 4.62
N ASP A 91 6.80 14.52 4.20
CA ASP A 91 7.00 13.53 3.14
C ASP A 91 6.90 12.12 3.75
N ILE A 92 6.11 11.25 3.12
CA ILE A 92 5.79 9.92 3.64
C ILE A 92 6.00 8.86 2.56
N ILE A 93 6.53 7.71 2.96
CA ILE A 93 6.40 6.45 2.24
C ILE A 93 5.44 5.55 3.00
N THR A 94 4.51 4.89 2.29
CA THR A 94 3.70 3.81 2.85
C THR A 94 4.05 2.48 2.19
N THR A 95 4.06 1.41 2.96
CA THR A 95 4.31 0.05 2.46
C THR A 95 3.33 -0.95 3.06
N TYR A 96 3.00 -2.00 2.30
CA TYR A 96 2.38 -3.19 2.88
C TYR A 96 3.43 -3.98 3.66
N SER A 97 3.02 -4.62 4.77
CA SER A 97 3.93 -5.37 5.65
C SER A 97 4.36 -6.74 5.09
N ASP A 98 3.71 -7.23 4.05
CA ASP A 98 3.92 -8.57 3.49
C ASP A 98 4.67 -8.57 2.15
N ILE A 99 5.37 -7.49 1.84
CA ILE A 99 6.20 -7.34 0.65
C ILE A 99 7.68 -7.25 0.98
N LEU A 100 8.51 -7.72 0.07
CA LEU A 100 9.96 -7.51 0.10
C LEU A 100 10.37 -6.66 -1.09
N PHE A 101 11.17 -5.65 -0.84
CA PHE A 101 11.72 -4.77 -1.87
C PHE A 101 13.19 -4.48 -1.58
N GLY A 102 13.94 -4.19 -2.64
CA GLY A 102 15.36 -3.86 -2.51
C GLY A 102 15.59 -2.35 -2.54
N GLU A 103 16.81 -1.95 -2.15
CA GLU A 103 17.29 -0.56 -2.12
C GLU A 103 17.02 0.18 -3.43
N LYS A 104 17.19 -0.47 -4.57
CA LYS A 104 16.96 0.13 -5.88
C LYS A 104 15.53 0.64 -6.05
N ILE A 105 14.53 -0.14 -5.64
CA ILE A 105 13.11 0.24 -5.73
C ILE A 105 12.84 1.41 -4.77
N LEU A 106 13.34 1.31 -3.53
CA LEU A 106 13.18 2.36 -2.53
C LEU A 106 13.79 3.68 -3.00
N ASN A 107 15.01 3.64 -3.53
CA ASN A 107 15.69 4.83 -4.05
C ASN A 107 14.97 5.45 -5.26
N GLN A 108 14.39 4.63 -6.14
CA GLN A 108 13.58 5.16 -7.26
C GLN A 108 12.37 5.94 -6.74
N ILE A 109 11.63 5.39 -5.78
CA ILE A 109 10.44 6.04 -5.26
C ILE A 109 10.77 7.26 -4.39
N LEU A 110 11.84 7.23 -3.60
CA LEU A 110 12.31 8.36 -2.81
C LEU A 110 12.74 9.55 -3.69
N ASN A 111 13.42 9.28 -4.80
CA ASN A 111 13.89 10.31 -5.74
C ASN A 111 12.80 10.85 -6.66
N SER A 112 11.62 10.27 -6.69
CA SER A 112 10.49 10.77 -7.47
C SER A 112 10.11 12.18 -7.03
N LYS A 113 9.83 13.06 -7.99
CA LYS A 113 9.36 14.45 -7.73
C LYS A 113 7.84 14.56 -7.69
N ALA A 114 7.13 13.45 -7.82
CA ALA A 114 5.68 13.42 -7.75
C ALA A 114 5.15 13.82 -6.37
N ASP A 115 4.04 14.54 -6.33
CA ASP A 115 3.32 14.77 -5.06
C ASP A 115 2.74 13.47 -4.53
N ILE A 116 2.24 12.60 -5.42
CA ILE A 116 1.79 11.23 -5.12
C ILE A 116 2.38 10.29 -6.15
N GLY A 117 3.15 9.32 -5.72
CA GLY A 117 3.77 8.30 -6.57
C GLY A 117 3.50 6.89 -6.05
N ILE A 118 3.31 5.94 -6.96
CA ILE A 118 3.15 4.53 -6.63
C ILE A 118 4.19 3.69 -7.35
N ALA A 119 4.78 2.73 -6.64
CA ALA A 119 5.70 1.78 -7.24
C ALA A 119 4.93 0.76 -8.10
N THR A 120 5.37 0.62 -9.35
CA THR A 120 4.66 -0.20 -10.33
C THR A 120 5.62 -1.15 -11.05
N ASP A 121 5.31 -2.45 -11.03
CA ASP A 121 6.06 -3.45 -11.80
C ASP A 121 5.52 -3.58 -13.23
N LEU A 122 6.28 -3.12 -14.22
CA LEU A 122 5.91 -3.25 -15.63
C LEU A 122 6.16 -4.65 -16.20
N LYS A 123 6.85 -5.53 -15.47
CA LYS A 123 7.16 -6.92 -15.87
C LYS A 123 6.35 -7.96 -15.08
N TRP A 124 5.28 -7.52 -14.44
CA TRP A 124 4.49 -8.30 -13.49
C TRP A 124 3.89 -9.59 -14.07
N GLY A 125 3.45 -9.59 -15.32
CA GLY A 125 2.64 -10.66 -15.91
C GLY A 125 3.25 -12.05 -15.85
N GLY A 126 4.57 -12.16 -16.09
CA GLY A 126 5.30 -13.44 -16.02
C GLY A 126 5.45 -14.00 -14.60
N LYS A 127 5.29 -13.18 -13.58
CA LYS A 127 5.38 -13.62 -12.17
C LYS A 127 4.15 -14.38 -11.69
N TYR A 128 3.08 -14.37 -12.47
CA TYR A 128 1.81 -15.04 -12.15
C TYR A 128 1.66 -16.43 -12.80
N GLU A 129 2.64 -16.85 -13.60
CA GLU A 129 2.64 -18.19 -14.17
C GLU A 129 2.64 -19.24 -13.06
N ASN A 130 1.70 -20.20 -13.16
CA ASN A 130 1.50 -21.28 -12.19
C ASN A 130 1.05 -20.87 -10.77
N ARG A 131 0.63 -19.63 -10.54
CA ARG A 131 0.01 -19.24 -9.26
C ARG A 131 -1.47 -19.65 -9.24
N THR A 132 -1.83 -20.52 -8.29
CA THR A 132 -3.21 -20.99 -8.08
C THR A 132 -3.96 -20.21 -7.01
N GLU A 133 -3.28 -19.95 -5.87
CA GLU A 133 -3.88 -19.28 -4.70
C GLU A 133 -4.06 -17.77 -4.87
N HIS A 134 -3.27 -17.15 -5.76
CA HIS A 134 -3.38 -15.75 -6.11
C HIS A 134 -3.23 -15.61 -7.63
N PRO A 135 -4.32 -15.84 -8.39
CA PRO A 135 -4.27 -15.84 -9.84
C PRO A 135 -4.09 -14.43 -10.40
N LYS A 136 -3.66 -14.36 -11.66
CA LYS A 136 -3.41 -13.11 -12.40
C LYS A 136 -4.58 -12.12 -12.37
N SER A 137 -5.81 -12.60 -12.27
CA SER A 137 -7.01 -11.77 -12.17
C SER A 137 -7.14 -11.00 -10.86
N GLN A 138 -6.33 -11.31 -9.86
CA GLN A 138 -6.29 -10.58 -8.58
C GLN A 138 -5.19 -9.52 -8.52
N ALA A 139 -4.37 -9.40 -9.58
CA ALA A 139 -3.36 -8.37 -9.65
C ALA A 139 -3.99 -6.97 -9.67
N ASP A 140 -3.41 -6.05 -8.91
CA ASP A 140 -3.80 -4.64 -8.88
C ASP A 140 -3.19 -3.94 -10.10
N ASN A 141 -3.89 -4.05 -11.26
CA ASN A 141 -3.41 -3.51 -12.53
C ASN A 141 -3.45 -1.99 -12.55
N VAL A 142 -2.42 -1.42 -13.14
CA VAL A 142 -2.23 0.02 -13.28
C VAL A 142 -2.04 0.36 -14.75
N ILE A 143 -2.92 1.19 -15.30
CA ILE A 143 -2.77 1.74 -16.66
C ILE A 143 -2.07 3.08 -16.57
N ILE A 144 -0.98 3.19 -17.31
CA ILE A 144 -0.05 4.31 -17.27
C ILE A 144 -0.03 4.98 -18.63
N GLN A 145 -0.16 6.30 -18.65
CA GLN A 145 0.03 7.14 -19.82
C GLN A 145 0.85 8.36 -19.45
N ASN A 146 1.91 8.65 -20.21
CA ASN A 146 2.83 9.77 -19.93
C ASN A 146 3.35 9.79 -18.49
N ASN A 147 3.67 8.63 -17.93
CA ASN A 147 4.12 8.45 -16.54
C ASN A 147 3.08 8.80 -15.46
N GLU A 148 1.86 9.10 -15.82
CA GLU A 148 0.72 9.29 -14.91
C GLU A 148 -0.19 8.07 -14.92
N ILE A 149 -0.78 7.77 -13.77
CA ILE A 149 -1.78 6.71 -13.64
C ILE A 149 -3.09 7.25 -14.20
N VAL A 150 -3.68 6.54 -15.14
CA VAL A 150 -4.98 6.89 -15.72
C VAL A 150 -6.08 5.94 -15.26
N LYS A 151 -5.69 4.75 -14.79
CA LYS A 151 -6.62 3.77 -14.22
C LYS A 151 -5.88 2.80 -13.32
N ILE A 152 -6.50 2.43 -12.21
CA ILE A 152 -6.04 1.35 -11.35
C ILE A 152 -7.23 0.48 -10.95
N LYS A 153 -7.14 -0.82 -11.21
CA LYS A 153 -8.22 -1.78 -10.96
C LYS A 153 -7.70 -3.19 -11.11
N LYS A 154 -8.39 -4.15 -10.50
CA LYS A 154 -8.14 -5.58 -10.76
C LYS A 154 -8.58 -5.98 -12.16
N ASN A 155 -7.84 -6.93 -12.74
CA ASN A 155 -8.21 -7.62 -13.98
C ASN A 155 -8.50 -6.70 -15.17
N ILE A 156 -7.62 -5.74 -15.45
CA ILE A 156 -7.72 -4.90 -16.66
C ILE A 156 -7.15 -5.69 -17.84
N SER A 157 -7.98 -5.96 -18.85
CA SER A 157 -7.61 -6.67 -20.07
C SER A 157 -7.34 -5.76 -21.27
N GLU A 158 -7.97 -4.57 -21.29
CA GLU A 158 -7.91 -3.67 -22.44
C GLU A 158 -7.05 -2.45 -22.14
N ILE A 159 -6.07 -2.19 -22.99
CA ILE A 159 -5.20 -1.02 -22.96
C ILE A 159 -5.09 -0.42 -24.37
N SER A 160 -4.96 0.90 -24.45
CA SER A 160 -4.71 1.60 -25.72
C SER A 160 -3.23 1.52 -26.11
N GLU A 161 -2.93 1.72 -27.41
CA GLU A 161 -1.56 1.60 -27.95
C GLU A 161 -0.53 2.50 -27.24
N ASN A 162 -0.96 3.65 -26.73
CA ASN A 162 -0.09 4.61 -26.03
C ASN A 162 -0.03 4.41 -24.52
N GLN A 163 -0.59 3.31 -24.00
CA GLN A 163 -0.66 3.00 -22.58
C GLN A 163 0.24 1.81 -22.24
N LYS A 164 0.68 1.76 -20.99
CA LYS A 164 1.38 0.61 -20.41
C LYS A 164 0.52 0.02 -19.29
N ASN A 165 0.58 -1.30 -19.15
CA ASN A 165 -0.04 -2.02 -18.03
C ASN A 165 1.05 -2.47 -17.06
N GLY A 166 0.91 -2.11 -15.80
CA GLY A 166 1.76 -2.55 -14.71
C GLY A 166 0.94 -3.12 -13.56
N GLU A 167 1.63 -3.53 -12.51
CA GLU A 167 1.04 -3.95 -11.24
C GLU A 167 1.50 -3.02 -10.11
N PHE A 168 0.57 -2.51 -9.31
CA PHE A 168 0.89 -1.80 -8.08
C PHE A 168 1.46 -2.80 -7.06
N ILE A 169 2.64 -2.51 -6.53
CA ILE A 169 3.38 -3.44 -5.66
C ILE A 169 3.31 -3.07 -4.17
N GLY A 170 2.36 -2.24 -3.78
CA GLY A 170 2.09 -1.93 -2.36
C GLY A 170 3.03 -0.88 -1.75
N ILE A 171 3.72 -0.07 -2.54
CA ILE A 171 4.55 1.04 -2.05
C ILE A 171 4.06 2.35 -2.64
N MET A 172 3.77 3.33 -1.79
CA MET A 172 3.38 4.68 -2.20
C MET A 172 4.29 5.72 -1.56
N LYS A 173 4.50 6.82 -2.28
CA LYS A 173 5.16 8.02 -1.77
C LYS A 173 4.21 9.21 -1.83
N PHE A 174 4.27 10.02 -0.82
CA PHE A 174 3.59 11.31 -0.76
C PHE A 174 4.59 12.41 -0.42
N SER A 175 4.56 13.54 -1.16
CA SER A 175 5.09 14.79 -0.65
C SER A 175 4.16 15.35 0.44
N LYS A 176 4.64 16.31 1.22
CA LYS A 176 3.79 17.05 2.17
C LYS A 176 2.48 17.55 1.53
N LYS A 177 2.54 18.00 0.28
CA LYS A 177 1.36 18.44 -0.49
C LYS A 177 0.47 17.27 -0.91
N GLY A 178 1.10 16.13 -1.29
CA GLY A 178 0.38 14.91 -1.62
C GLY A 178 -0.37 14.35 -0.42
N VAL A 179 0.27 14.31 0.77
CA VAL A 179 -0.40 13.93 2.03
C VAL A 179 -1.63 14.78 2.29
N LYS A 180 -1.48 16.12 2.21
CA LYS A 180 -2.60 17.03 2.46
C LYS A 180 -3.78 16.73 1.54
N LYS A 181 -3.54 16.58 0.24
CA LYS A 181 -4.58 16.25 -0.75
C LYS A 181 -5.24 14.91 -0.46
N PHE A 182 -4.44 13.88 -0.19
CA PHE A 182 -4.94 12.54 0.12
C PHE A 182 -5.86 12.56 1.34
N VAL A 183 -5.44 13.20 2.43
CA VAL A 183 -6.21 13.31 3.67
C VAL A 183 -7.48 14.15 3.50
N GLU A 184 -7.41 15.26 2.73
CA GLU A 184 -8.58 16.08 2.43
C GLU A 184 -9.66 15.29 1.69
N VAL A 185 -9.28 14.57 0.63
CA VAL A 185 -10.21 13.71 -0.14
C VAL A 185 -10.77 12.60 0.73
N PHE A 186 -9.90 11.91 1.48
CA PHE A 186 -10.35 10.86 2.41
C PHE A 186 -11.37 11.40 3.43
N ASN A 187 -11.12 12.55 4.04
CA ASN A 187 -12.04 13.14 5.03
C ASN A 187 -13.42 13.48 4.44
N GLN A 188 -13.49 13.81 3.15
CA GLN A 188 -14.77 14.01 2.48
C GLN A 188 -15.47 12.67 2.26
N LEU A 189 -14.76 11.67 1.73
CA LEU A 189 -15.30 10.33 1.51
C LEU A 189 -15.75 9.66 2.82
N GLU A 190 -15.00 9.86 3.92
CA GLU A 190 -15.36 9.33 5.24
C GLU A 190 -16.69 9.89 5.77
N LYS A 191 -17.05 11.13 5.39
CA LYS A 191 -18.37 11.73 5.71
C LYS A 191 -19.48 11.17 4.83
N ASP A 192 -19.20 11.08 3.52
CA ASP A 192 -20.20 10.75 2.51
C ASP A 192 -20.46 9.23 2.44
N LYS A 193 -19.47 8.41 2.79
CA LYS A 193 -19.49 6.94 2.79
C LYS A 193 -20.13 6.36 1.52
N PRO A 194 -19.55 6.61 0.35
CA PRO A 194 -20.14 6.16 -0.91
C PRO A 194 -20.27 4.64 -0.95
N SER A 195 -21.35 4.14 -1.55
CA SER A 195 -21.62 2.72 -1.70
C SER A 195 -22.34 2.48 -3.04
N PRO A 196 -21.74 1.72 -3.98
CA PRO A 196 -20.36 1.20 -3.94
C PRO A 196 -19.31 2.31 -4.02
N PHE A 197 -18.06 1.99 -3.62
CA PHE A 197 -16.90 2.87 -3.79
C PHE A 197 -15.85 2.17 -4.66
N HIS A 198 -15.79 2.52 -5.94
CA HIS A 198 -15.02 1.83 -6.98
C HIS A 198 -15.25 0.31 -6.99
N ASP A 199 -14.22 -0.49 -6.68
CA ASP A 199 -14.36 -1.96 -6.62
C ASP A 199 -14.85 -2.45 -5.25
N ALA A 200 -14.87 -1.59 -4.23
CA ALA A 200 -15.38 -1.91 -2.91
C ALA A 200 -16.93 -1.85 -2.86
N VAL A 201 -17.53 -2.84 -2.23
CA VAL A 201 -19.00 -2.90 -2.05
C VAL A 201 -19.51 -1.76 -1.18
N ILE A 202 -18.73 -1.39 -0.16
CA ILE A 202 -18.98 -0.26 0.74
C ILE A 202 -17.65 0.44 1.04
N PHE A 203 -17.69 1.70 1.43
CA PHE A 203 -16.49 2.51 1.70
C PHE A 203 -15.56 1.87 2.74
N GLU A 204 -16.11 1.26 3.79
CA GLU A 204 -15.31 0.57 4.81
C GLU A 204 -14.48 -0.60 4.26
N LYS A 205 -14.87 -1.16 3.12
CA LYS A 205 -14.13 -2.24 2.43
C LYS A 205 -13.21 -1.75 1.32
N ALA A 206 -12.90 -0.47 1.32
CA ALA A 206 -12.03 0.14 0.32
C ALA A 206 -10.56 -0.28 0.50
N TYR A 207 -9.92 -0.52 -0.64
CA TYR A 207 -8.48 -0.72 -0.76
C TYR A 207 -7.76 0.60 -1.10
N LEU A 208 -6.44 0.61 -1.02
CA LEU A 208 -5.65 1.77 -1.48
C LEU A 208 -5.85 2.03 -2.97
N THR A 209 -6.10 0.99 -3.76
CA THR A 209 -6.39 1.09 -5.20
C THR A 209 -7.68 1.87 -5.48
N ASP A 210 -8.72 1.69 -4.66
CA ASP A 210 -9.96 2.46 -4.78
C ASP A 210 -9.70 3.95 -4.51
N MET A 211 -8.93 4.26 -3.48
CA MET A 211 -8.57 5.64 -3.17
C MET A 211 -7.67 6.27 -4.24
N ILE A 212 -6.72 5.52 -4.81
CA ILE A 212 -5.89 5.99 -5.91
C ILE A 212 -6.77 6.28 -7.14
N GLN A 213 -7.72 5.41 -7.46
CA GLN A 213 -8.65 5.64 -8.58
C GLN A 213 -9.49 6.89 -8.35
N GLU A 214 -10.01 7.10 -7.14
CA GLU A 214 -10.74 8.33 -6.80
C GLU A 214 -9.90 9.58 -7.03
N LEU A 215 -8.64 9.58 -6.56
CA LEU A 215 -7.72 10.71 -6.78
C LEU A 215 -7.55 11.01 -8.28
N VAL A 216 -7.41 9.97 -9.10
CA VAL A 216 -7.28 10.09 -10.55
C VAL A 216 -8.57 10.67 -11.16
N ASP A 217 -9.74 10.17 -10.76
CA ASP A 217 -11.04 10.56 -11.30
C ASP A 217 -11.38 12.03 -11.01
N ILE A 218 -10.95 12.56 -9.85
CA ILE A 218 -11.09 13.98 -9.51
C ILE A 218 -9.94 14.86 -10.02
N GLY A 219 -9.07 14.31 -10.88
CA GLY A 219 -7.99 15.05 -11.56
C GLY A 219 -6.72 15.29 -10.74
N ILE A 220 -6.53 14.58 -9.63
CA ILE A 220 -5.26 14.61 -8.89
C ILE A 220 -4.27 13.67 -9.56
N LYS A 221 -3.10 14.22 -9.94
CA LYS A 221 -2.06 13.44 -10.61
C LYS A 221 -1.41 12.45 -9.66
N VAL A 222 -1.47 11.18 -10.01
CA VAL A 222 -0.72 10.09 -9.40
C VAL A 222 0.28 9.56 -10.42
N HIS A 223 1.54 9.44 -10.03
CA HIS A 223 2.60 9.05 -10.95
C HIS A 223 3.03 7.60 -10.74
N CYS A 224 3.39 6.96 -11.86
CA CYS A 224 4.10 5.68 -11.87
C CYS A 224 5.58 5.92 -11.54
N VAL A 225 6.11 5.13 -10.63
CA VAL A 225 7.52 5.11 -10.26
C VAL A 225 8.09 3.70 -10.43
#